data_1f4e3fa0b34378c8b187ab2a98e41570
#
_entry.id   1f4e3fa0b34378c8b187ab2a98e41570
#
_cell.length_a   1.000
_cell.length_b   1.000
_cell.length_c   1.000
_cell.angle_alpha   90.00
_cell.angle_beta   90.00
_cell.angle_gamma   90.00
#
_symmetry.space_group_name_H-M   'P 1'
#
loop_
_entity.id
_entity.type
_entity.pdbx_description
1 polymer ?
#
loop_
_entity_poly.entity_id
_entity_poly.type
_entity_poly.pdbx_seq_one_letter_code
_entity_poly.pdbx_strand_id
1 'polypeptide(L)'
;MVDKLNIFLKVILLSITVILISKFTIGQIEQYKQSRNTDIPVSMAERERQLTCLAKNIYFEAAMEPFEGKVAVAQVTINRAESGRYPSDICDVVYQKNVVYGRVICQFSWYCERGPQVRHSDAYKESMEVAKKVLLENFRLSSLKNAYFYHADYVSPNWKLPKITQIGRHIFYGQRV
;
A
#
# COMPACT_ATOMS: atom_id res chain seq x y z
N MET A 1 -51.92 8.45 49.56
CA MET A 1 -51.50 7.10 49.09
C MET A 1 -51.18 7.06 47.60
N VAL A 2 -51.97 7.75 46.77
CA VAL A 2 -51.80 7.82 45.30
C VAL A 2 -50.47 8.47 44.89
N ASP A 3 -50.00 9.52 45.59
CA ASP A 3 -48.75 10.24 45.22
C ASP A 3 -47.49 9.37 45.40
N LYS A 4 -47.41 8.57 46.45
CA LYS A 4 -46.27 7.67 46.66
C LYS A 4 -46.20 6.56 45.61
N LEU A 5 -47.32 6.06 45.13
CA LEU A 5 -47.40 5.07 44.07
C LEU A 5 -46.95 5.67 42.74
N ASN A 6 -47.33 6.92 42.46
CA ASN A 6 -46.97 7.63 41.25
C ASN A 6 -45.47 7.95 41.19
N ILE A 7 -44.84 8.29 42.31
CA ILE A 7 -43.40 8.48 42.45
C ILE A 7 -42.65 7.17 42.23
N PHE A 8 -43.11 6.08 42.80
CA PHE A 8 -42.55 4.75 42.67
C PHE A 8 -42.55 4.26 41.22
N LEU A 9 -43.67 4.45 40.51
CA LEU A 9 -43.79 4.14 39.08
C LEU A 9 -42.80 4.95 38.22
N LYS A 10 -42.65 6.25 38.49
CA LYS A 10 -41.69 7.13 37.80
C LYS A 10 -40.23 6.69 38.00
N VAL A 11 -39.86 6.28 39.21
CA VAL A 11 -38.53 5.77 39.51
C VAL A 11 -38.24 4.46 38.78
N ILE A 12 -39.22 3.55 38.74
CA ILE A 12 -39.12 2.29 37.97
C ILE A 12 -38.95 2.57 36.49
N LEU A 13 -39.75 3.47 35.94
CA LEU A 13 -39.68 3.82 34.51
C LEU A 13 -38.30 4.43 34.18
N LEU A 14 -37.80 5.32 35.05
CA LEU A 14 -36.47 5.93 34.87
C LEU A 14 -35.35 4.88 34.93
N SER A 15 -35.41 3.93 35.86
CA SER A 15 -34.41 2.86 35.93
C SER A 15 -34.41 1.95 34.72
N ILE A 16 -35.60 1.62 34.18
CA ILE A 16 -35.73 0.83 32.95
C ILE A 16 -35.14 1.57 31.74
N THR A 17 -35.39 2.89 31.62
CA THR A 17 -34.85 3.67 30.50
C THR A 17 -33.31 3.77 30.58
N VAL A 18 -32.74 3.95 31.77
CA VAL A 18 -31.29 3.95 31.96
C VAL A 18 -30.65 2.61 31.58
N ILE A 19 -31.28 1.50 31.97
CA ILE A 19 -30.80 0.15 31.61
C ILE A 19 -30.89 -0.07 30.10
N LEU A 20 -31.92 0.38 29.42
CA LEU A 20 -32.08 0.24 27.97
C LEU A 20 -31.03 1.08 27.22
N ILE A 21 -30.79 2.31 27.66
CA ILE A 21 -29.78 3.19 27.08
C ILE A 21 -28.36 2.58 27.28
N SER A 22 -28.06 2.06 28.48
CA SER A 22 -26.76 1.44 28.75
C SER A 22 -26.52 0.19 27.88
N LYS A 23 -27.53 -0.67 27.70
CA LYS A 23 -27.44 -1.84 26.81
C LYS A 23 -27.25 -1.43 25.36
N PHE A 24 -27.95 -0.39 24.89
CA PHE A 24 -27.80 0.12 23.53
C PHE A 24 -26.41 0.69 23.28
N THR A 25 -25.87 1.48 24.21
CA THR A 25 -24.53 2.05 24.10
C THR A 25 -23.43 0.98 24.14
N ILE A 26 -23.59 -0.04 25.00
CA ILE A 26 -22.66 -1.18 25.07
C ILE A 26 -22.68 -1.95 23.73
N GLY A 27 -23.85 -2.21 23.17
CA GLY A 27 -24.00 -2.87 21.87
C GLY A 27 -23.32 -2.09 20.72
N GLN A 28 -23.44 -0.76 20.72
CA GLN A 28 -22.77 0.09 19.74
C GLN A 28 -21.24 0.06 19.88
N ILE A 29 -20.74 0.03 21.11
CA ILE A 29 -19.30 -0.06 21.37
C ILE A 29 -18.75 -1.42 20.96
N GLU A 30 -19.47 -2.51 21.22
CA GLU A 30 -19.08 -3.84 20.78
C GLU A 30 -19.09 -3.96 19.26
N GLN A 31 -20.11 -3.43 18.59
CA GLN A 31 -20.20 -3.40 17.13
C GLN A 31 -19.07 -2.57 16.51
N TYR A 32 -18.68 -1.45 17.12
CA TYR A 32 -17.55 -0.63 16.70
C TYR A 32 -16.20 -1.35 16.92
N LYS A 33 -16.05 -2.08 18.04
CA LYS A 33 -14.89 -2.93 18.29
C LYS A 33 -14.81 -4.10 17.30
N GLN A 34 -15.93 -4.72 16.98
CA GLN A 34 -16.01 -5.81 15.99
C GLN A 34 -15.63 -5.31 14.60
N SER A 35 -16.12 -4.14 14.17
CA SER A 35 -15.77 -3.58 12.86
C SER A 35 -14.27 -3.19 12.76
N ARG A 36 -13.63 -2.81 13.87
CA ARG A 36 -12.17 -2.61 13.92
C ARG A 36 -11.36 -3.91 13.89
N ASN A 37 -11.93 -5.02 14.38
CA ASN A 37 -11.27 -6.32 14.38
C ASN A 37 -11.41 -7.09 13.06
N THR A 38 -12.17 -6.58 12.09
CA THR A 38 -12.24 -7.14 10.73
C THR A 38 -11.08 -6.69 9.84
N ASP A 39 -10.33 -5.68 10.23
CA ASP A 39 -8.97 -5.50 9.73
C ASP A 39 -8.10 -6.61 10.34
N ILE A 40 -8.02 -7.75 9.64
CA ILE A 40 -7.04 -8.80 9.98
C ILE A 40 -5.69 -8.09 10.08
N PRO A 41 -5.07 -8.00 11.26
CA PRO A 41 -3.79 -7.34 11.35
C PRO A 41 -2.85 -8.08 10.42
N VAL A 42 -2.40 -7.41 9.36
CA VAL A 42 -1.39 -7.96 8.44
C VAL A 42 -0.30 -8.51 9.33
N SER A 43 -0.05 -9.82 9.25
CA SER A 43 0.89 -10.47 10.14
C SER A 43 2.25 -9.80 10.01
N MET A 44 3.04 -9.78 11.08
CA MET A 44 4.40 -9.23 11.03
C MET A 44 5.22 -9.88 9.91
N ALA A 45 5.04 -11.18 9.72
CA ALA A 45 5.69 -11.94 8.64
C ALA A 45 5.24 -11.47 7.24
N GLU A 46 3.96 -11.19 7.07
CA GLU A 46 3.43 -10.68 5.79
C GLU A 46 3.94 -9.27 5.48
N ARG A 47 3.99 -8.41 6.49
CA ARG A 47 4.55 -7.06 6.36
C ARG A 47 6.04 -7.09 5.98
N GLU A 48 6.81 -7.95 6.62
CA GLU A 48 8.23 -8.13 6.32
C GLU A 48 8.44 -8.70 4.90
N ARG A 49 7.58 -9.62 4.47
CA ARG A 49 7.58 -10.15 3.11
C ARG A 49 7.39 -9.03 2.08
N GLN A 50 6.37 -8.19 2.25
CA GLN A 50 6.08 -7.08 1.34
C GLN A 50 7.19 -6.02 1.33
N LEU A 51 7.75 -5.69 2.50
CA LEU A 51 8.92 -4.81 2.60
C LEU A 51 10.12 -5.37 1.83
N THR A 52 10.39 -6.66 1.99
CA THR A 52 11.50 -7.33 1.29
C THR A 52 11.32 -7.29 -0.22
N CYS A 53 10.10 -7.53 -0.73
CA CYS A 53 9.81 -7.45 -2.16
C CYS A 53 10.01 -6.03 -2.70
N LEU A 54 9.47 -5.02 -1.99
CA LEU A 54 9.61 -3.62 -2.38
C LEU A 54 11.06 -3.16 -2.35
N ALA A 55 11.81 -3.51 -1.30
CA ALA A 55 13.23 -3.17 -1.17
C ALA A 55 14.08 -3.80 -2.28
N LYS A 56 13.82 -5.05 -2.66
CA LYS A 56 14.48 -5.68 -3.80
C LYS A 56 14.20 -4.95 -5.09
N ASN A 57 12.94 -4.56 -5.31
CA ASN A 57 12.59 -3.81 -6.51
C ASN A 57 13.31 -2.45 -6.57
N ILE A 58 13.32 -1.70 -5.47
CA ILE A 58 14.06 -0.43 -5.37
C ILE A 58 15.56 -0.67 -5.65
N TYR A 59 16.14 -1.70 -5.05
CA TYR A 59 17.56 -2.01 -5.20
C TYR A 59 17.93 -2.30 -6.65
N PHE A 60 17.19 -3.16 -7.34
CA PHE A 60 17.53 -3.54 -8.72
C PHE A 60 17.21 -2.46 -9.74
N GLU A 61 16.20 -1.65 -9.51
CA GLU A 61 15.76 -0.62 -10.44
C GLU A 61 16.43 0.74 -10.18
N ALA A 62 16.73 1.07 -8.93
CA ALA A 62 17.07 2.44 -8.53
C ALA A 62 18.19 2.55 -7.49
N ALA A 63 19.07 1.54 -7.32
CA ALA A 63 20.13 1.58 -6.31
C ALA A 63 21.03 2.82 -6.41
N MET A 64 21.29 3.28 -7.62
CA MET A 64 22.16 4.43 -7.91
C MET A 64 21.40 5.75 -8.06
N GLU A 65 20.09 5.73 -7.92
CA GLU A 65 19.26 6.94 -7.98
C GLU A 65 19.34 7.74 -6.67
N PRO A 66 19.08 9.07 -6.72
CA PRO A 66 18.87 9.84 -5.50
C PRO A 66 17.67 9.34 -4.70
N PHE A 67 17.54 9.79 -3.46
CA PHE A 67 16.46 9.35 -2.56
C PHE A 67 15.07 9.46 -3.23
N GLU A 68 14.76 10.59 -3.87
CA GLU A 68 13.50 10.84 -4.56
C GLU A 68 13.29 9.86 -5.72
N GLY A 69 14.34 9.46 -6.43
CA GLY A 69 14.28 8.46 -7.50
C GLY A 69 13.94 7.07 -6.97
N LYS A 70 14.51 6.67 -5.83
CA LYS A 70 14.19 5.43 -5.13
C LYS A 70 12.74 5.44 -4.64
N VAL A 71 12.30 6.56 -4.05
CA VAL A 71 10.89 6.74 -3.62
C VAL A 71 9.95 6.66 -4.83
N ALA A 72 10.31 7.27 -5.95
CA ALA A 72 9.50 7.28 -7.16
C ALA A 72 9.25 5.87 -7.71
N VAL A 73 10.28 5.03 -7.79
CA VAL A 73 10.17 3.63 -8.21
C VAL A 73 9.30 2.83 -7.24
N ALA A 74 9.51 3.02 -5.92
CA ALA A 74 8.68 2.40 -4.89
C ALA A 74 7.21 2.82 -5.03
N GLN A 75 6.94 4.10 -5.21
CA GLN A 75 5.59 4.64 -5.34
C GLN A 75 4.86 4.10 -6.56
N VAL A 76 5.52 3.93 -7.70
CA VAL A 76 4.90 3.28 -8.87
C VAL A 76 4.45 1.87 -8.53
N THR A 77 5.23 1.10 -7.77
CA THR A 77 4.85 -0.25 -7.33
C THR A 77 3.62 -0.21 -6.43
N ILE A 78 3.57 0.71 -5.47
CA ILE A 78 2.39 0.91 -4.60
C ILE A 78 1.17 1.37 -5.40
N ASN A 79 1.32 2.37 -6.28
CA ASN A 79 0.22 2.85 -7.12
C ASN A 79 -0.40 1.71 -7.95
N ARG A 80 0.42 0.78 -8.45
CA ARG A 80 -0.06 -0.41 -9.16
C ARG A 80 -0.88 -1.29 -8.23
N ALA A 81 -0.36 -1.65 -7.06
CA ALA A 81 -1.06 -2.49 -6.09
C ALA A 81 -2.40 -1.89 -5.65
N GLU A 82 -2.47 -0.57 -5.50
CA GLU A 82 -3.67 0.16 -5.09
C GLU A 82 -4.67 0.43 -6.22
N SER A 83 -4.27 0.25 -7.48
CA SER A 83 -5.08 0.68 -8.65
C SER A 83 -6.25 -0.23 -9.00
N GLY A 84 -6.33 -1.44 -8.46
CA GLY A 84 -7.29 -2.48 -8.86
C GLY A 84 -7.07 -3.08 -10.26
N ARG A 85 -6.03 -2.67 -10.99
CA ARG A 85 -5.67 -3.16 -12.33
C ARG A 85 -4.47 -4.11 -12.34
N TYR A 86 -3.74 -4.12 -11.26
CA TYR A 86 -2.62 -5.00 -10.96
C TYR A 86 -2.97 -5.84 -9.73
N PRO A 87 -2.19 -6.88 -9.42
CA PRO A 87 -2.34 -7.56 -8.15
C PRO A 87 -2.30 -6.57 -6.98
N SER A 88 -3.10 -6.80 -5.94
CA SER A 88 -3.13 -5.94 -4.74
C SER A 88 -1.95 -6.21 -3.78
N ASP A 89 -1.26 -7.31 -3.95
CA ASP A 89 -0.07 -7.68 -3.18
C ASP A 89 1.20 -7.12 -3.84
N ILE A 90 2.07 -6.51 -3.06
CA ILE A 90 3.30 -5.87 -3.55
C ILE A 90 4.26 -6.88 -4.18
N CYS A 91 4.40 -8.07 -3.58
CA CYS A 91 5.26 -9.10 -4.14
C CYS A 91 4.72 -9.60 -5.48
N ASP A 92 3.40 -9.75 -5.59
CA ASP A 92 2.78 -10.18 -6.84
C ASP A 92 2.93 -9.12 -7.94
N VAL A 93 2.90 -7.83 -7.61
CA VAL A 93 3.24 -6.74 -8.55
C VAL A 93 4.70 -6.82 -8.97
N VAL A 94 5.63 -7.00 -8.00
CA VAL A 94 7.08 -7.03 -8.27
C VAL A 94 7.47 -8.25 -9.11
N TYR A 95 6.88 -9.40 -8.82
CA TYR A 95 7.21 -10.66 -9.50
C TYR A 95 6.24 -11.02 -10.63
N GLN A 96 5.39 -10.08 -11.05
CA GLN A 96 4.41 -10.31 -12.12
C GLN A 96 5.10 -10.71 -13.42
N LYS A 97 4.57 -11.77 -14.05
CA LYS A 97 4.98 -12.26 -15.36
C LYS A 97 3.78 -12.26 -16.30
N ASN A 98 4.03 -11.86 -17.52
CA ASN A 98 3.05 -11.93 -18.62
C ASN A 98 3.59 -12.81 -19.74
N VAL A 99 2.73 -13.52 -20.43
CA VAL A 99 3.10 -14.26 -21.64
C VAL A 99 2.60 -13.49 -22.85
N VAL A 100 3.54 -12.99 -23.66
CA VAL A 100 3.25 -12.23 -24.88
C VAL A 100 3.89 -12.96 -26.04
N TYR A 101 3.08 -13.40 -27.01
CA TYR A 101 3.54 -14.20 -28.15
C TYR A 101 4.42 -15.39 -27.76
N GLY A 102 4.02 -16.13 -26.72
CA GLY A 102 4.76 -17.30 -26.20
C GLY A 102 6.05 -17.00 -25.45
N ARG A 103 6.37 -15.73 -25.22
CA ARG A 103 7.55 -15.29 -24.44
C ARG A 103 7.12 -14.78 -23.08
N VAL A 104 7.85 -15.19 -22.03
CA VAL A 104 7.65 -14.66 -20.67
C VAL A 104 8.31 -13.30 -20.57
N ILE A 105 7.53 -12.29 -20.20
CA ILE A 105 7.98 -10.92 -19.94
C ILE A 105 7.72 -10.62 -18.47
N CYS A 106 8.77 -10.28 -17.72
CA CYS A 106 8.64 -9.83 -16.35
C CYS A 106 8.26 -8.35 -16.28
N GLN A 107 7.44 -7.99 -15.30
CA GLN A 107 7.04 -6.61 -15.03
C GLN A 107 8.28 -5.74 -14.73
N PHE A 108 9.23 -6.29 -14.00
CA PHE A 108 10.57 -5.75 -13.78
C PHE A 108 11.60 -6.71 -14.37
N SER A 109 12.43 -6.24 -15.30
CA SER A 109 13.29 -7.08 -16.13
C SER A 109 14.28 -7.91 -15.30
N TRP A 110 14.81 -7.34 -14.22
CA TRP A 110 15.76 -7.99 -13.33
C TRP A 110 15.27 -9.35 -12.78
N TYR A 111 13.94 -9.50 -12.62
CA TYR A 111 13.37 -10.75 -12.11
C TYR A 111 13.46 -11.90 -13.13
N CYS A 112 13.49 -11.61 -14.42
CA CYS A 112 13.70 -12.60 -15.48
C CYS A 112 15.16 -12.85 -15.78
N GLU A 113 16.08 -12.05 -15.26
CA GLU A 113 17.51 -12.23 -15.42
C GLU A 113 18.01 -13.42 -14.56
N ARG A 114 19.07 -14.07 -15.05
CA ARG A 114 19.61 -15.23 -14.35
C ARG A 114 20.25 -14.82 -13.03
N GLY A 115 19.66 -15.30 -11.91
CA GLY A 115 20.25 -15.22 -10.58
C GLY A 115 20.46 -13.82 -10.03
N PRO A 116 19.45 -12.92 -10.01
CA PRO A 116 19.60 -11.60 -9.40
C PRO A 116 19.94 -11.76 -7.92
N GLN A 117 21.14 -11.32 -7.54
CA GLN A 117 21.61 -11.38 -6.15
C GLN A 117 21.95 -9.97 -5.66
N VAL A 118 21.60 -9.70 -4.41
CA VAL A 118 22.02 -8.48 -3.74
C VAL A 118 23.53 -8.56 -3.49
N ARG A 119 24.31 -7.74 -4.19
CA ARG A 119 25.79 -7.72 -4.10
C ARG A 119 26.29 -6.59 -3.20
N HIS A 120 25.56 -5.48 -3.11
CA HIS A 120 25.92 -4.29 -2.35
C HIS A 120 25.01 -4.14 -1.14
N SER A 121 25.47 -4.62 0.02
CA SER A 121 24.66 -4.67 1.24
C SER A 121 24.18 -3.28 1.70
N ASP A 122 24.98 -2.23 1.53
CA ASP A 122 24.62 -0.89 1.99
C ASP A 122 23.57 -0.25 1.08
N ALA A 123 23.68 -0.41 -0.24
CA ALA A 123 22.65 0.01 -1.18
C ALA A 123 21.31 -0.73 -0.95
N TYR A 124 21.37 -2.01 -0.55
CA TYR A 124 20.18 -2.75 -0.21
C TYR A 124 19.56 -2.28 1.13
N LYS A 125 20.39 -1.99 2.13
CA LYS A 125 19.90 -1.39 3.40
C LYS A 125 19.22 -0.05 3.15
N GLU A 126 19.82 0.81 2.33
CA GLU A 126 19.20 2.08 1.94
C GLU A 126 17.86 1.86 1.22
N SER A 127 17.79 0.89 0.30
CA SER A 127 16.56 0.51 -0.38
C SER A 127 15.48 0.00 0.60
N MET A 128 15.89 -0.73 1.65
CA MET A 128 14.99 -1.17 2.72
C MET A 128 14.45 0.02 3.53
N GLU A 129 15.28 1.00 3.86
CA GLU A 129 14.81 2.20 4.57
C GLU A 129 13.84 3.02 3.72
N VAL A 130 14.07 3.14 2.42
CA VAL A 130 13.11 3.77 1.49
C VAL A 130 11.81 2.96 1.44
N ALA A 131 11.88 1.63 1.36
CA ALA A 131 10.70 0.77 1.36
C ALA A 131 9.85 0.96 2.63
N LYS A 132 10.50 1.05 3.81
CA LYS A 132 9.82 1.33 5.09
C LYS A 132 9.10 2.69 5.05
N LYS A 133 9.78 3.74 4.61
CA LYS A 133 9.19 5.09 4.49
C LYS A 133 7.97 5.08 3.59
N VAL A 134 8.05 4.43 2.44
CA VAL A 134 6.96 4.40 1.46
C VAL A 134 5.82 3.50 1.92
N LEU A 135 6.10 2.30 2.45
CA LEU A 135 5.07 1.33 2.79
C LEU A 135 4.47 1.54 4.18
N LEU A 136 5.30 1.86 5.19
CA LEU A 136 4.85 1.95 6.59
C LEU A 136 4.50 3.37 7.01
N GLU A 137 5.25 4.37 6.53
CA GLU A 137 5.06 5.77 6.90
C GLU A 137 4.19 6.52 5.87
N ASN A 138 3.77 5.84 4.80
CA ASN A 138 2.97 6.42 3.71
C ASN A 138 3.61 7.64 3.05
N PHE A 139 4.95 7.68 2.99
CA PHE A 139 5.66 8.76 2.31
C PHE A 139 5.40 8.70 0.80
N ARG A 140 4.96 9.81 0.20
CA ARG A 140 4.59 9.90 -1.22
C ARG A 140 5.07 11.22 -1.84
N LEU A 141 5.47 11.14 -3.10
CA LEU A 141 5.69 12.31 -3.95
C LEU A 141 4.36 12.69 -4.61
N SER A 142 3.82 13.86 -4.31
CA SER A 142 2.51 14.31 -4.80
C SER A 142 2.42 14.35 -6.32
N SER A 143 3.53 14.68 -7.00
CA SER A 143 3.62 14.67 -8.46
C SER A 143 3.42 13.29 -9.09
N LEU A 144 3.64 12.21 -8.35
CA LEU A 144 3.58 10.84 -8.85
C LEU A 144 2.30 10.08 -8.43
N LYS A 145 1.27 10.78 -7.93
CA LYS A 145 0.01 10.15 -7.50
C LYS A 145 -0.59 9.20 -8.54
N ASN A 146 -0.47 9.54 -9.81
CA ASN A 146 -1.04 8.77 -10.94
C ASN A 146 0.06 8.18 -11.85
N ALA A 147 1.27 7.96 -11.33
CA ALA A 147 2.35 7.33 -12.09
C ALA A 147 2.25 5.81 -12.00
N TYR A 148 2.20 5.16 -13.16
CA TYR A 148 2.11 3.70 -13.26
C TYR A 148 3.20 3.09 -14.12
N PHE A 149 3.94 3.92 -14.89
CA PHE A 149 4.99 3.48 -15.80
C PHE A 149 6.20 4.40 -15.67
N TYR A 150 7.37 3.84 -15.90
CA TYR A 150 8.59 4.61 -16.07
C TYR A 150 9.57 3.86 -16.98
N HIS A 151 10.54 4.57 -17.49
CA HIS A 151 11.71 4.03 -18.17
C HIS A 151 12.93 4.92 -17.89
N ALA A 152 14.11 4.37 -18.10
CA ALA A 152 15.33 5.15 -17.98
C ALA A 152 15.47 6.19 -19.11
N ASP A 153 16.09 7.33 -18.84
CA ASP A 153 16.21 8.49 -19.74
C ASP A 153 16.91 8.17 -21.08
N TYR A 154 17.72 7.12 -21.11
CA TYR A 154 18.41 6.64 -22.32
C TYR A 154 17.59 5.64 -23.14
N VAL A 155 16.38 5.27 -22.72
CA VAL A 155 15.45 4.43 -23.46
C VAL A 155 14.38 5.31 -24.08
N SER A 156 13.94 4.99 -25.29
CA SER A 156 12.91 5.74 -26.00
C SER A 156 11.77 4.80 -26.43
N PRO A 157 10.90 4.36 -25.52
CA PRO A 157 9.81 3.49 -25.87
C PRO A 157 8.75 4.26 -26.66
N ASN A 158 8.14 3.63 -27.66
CA ASN A 158 7.05 4.23 -28.43
C ASN A 158 5.71 4.22 -27.64
N TRP A 159 5.76 4.74 -26.42
CA TRP A 159 4.58 4.85 -25.58
C TRP A 159 3.82 6.14 -25.87
N LYS A 160 2.55 6.01 -26.16
CA LYS A 160 1.65 7.18 -26.25
C LYS A 160 0.97 7.45 -24.89
N LEU A 161 1.76 7.46 -23.82
CA LEU A 161 1.30 7.71 -22.45
C LEU A 161 1.57 9.17 -22.03
N PRO A 162 0.72 9.77 -21.20
CA PRO A 162 0.97 11.12 -20.69
C PRO A 162 2.20 11.12 -19.78
N LYS A 163 3.22 11.87 -20.18
CA LYS A 163 4.41 12.10 -19.36
C LYS A 163 4.04 12.96 -18.16
N ILE A 164 4.46 12.56 -16.97
CA ILE A 164 4.23 13.29 -15.71
C ILE A 164 5.45 14.14 -15.37
N THR A 165 6.60 13.49 -15.13
CA THR A 165 7.83 14.16 -14.71
C THR A 165 9.04 13.27 -14.98
N GLN A 166 10.22 13.84 -14.75
CA GLN A 166 11.47 13.10 -14.65
C GLN A 166 12.06 13.30 -13.26
N ILE A 167 12.52 12.21 -12.64
CA ILE A 167 13.22 12.22 -11.34
C ILE A 167 14.46 11.33 -11.50
N GLY A 168 15.63 11.89 -11.21
CA GLY A 168 16.88 11.21 -11.52
C GLY A 168 16.97 10.84 -12.99
N ARG A 169 17.30 9.60 -13.26
CA ARG A 169 17.41 9.06 -14.62
C ARG A 169 16.14 8.33 -15.09
N HIS A 170 15.01 8.48 -14.39
CA HIS A 170 13.73 7.88 -14.77
C HIS A 170 12.70 8.91 -15.20
N ILE A 171 11.98 8.61 -16.29
CA ILE A 171 10.88 9.40 -16.80
C ILE A 171 9.58 8.65 -16.46
N PHE A 172 8.67 9.31 -15.77
CA PHE A 172 7.44 8.74 -15.22
C PHE A 172 6.22 9.13 -16.04
N TYR A 173 5.28 8.17 -16.18
CA TYR A 173 4.09 8.31 -17.00
C TYR A 173 2.85 7.83 -16.26
N GLY A 174 1.73 8.53 -16.56
CA GLY A 174 0.39 8.13 -16.17
C GLY A 174 -0.21 7.08 -17.10
N GLN A 175 -1.50 6.80 -16.86
CA GLN A 175 -2.31 6.01 -17.79
C GLN A 175 -3.06 6.93 -18.74
N ARG A 176 -3.46 6.37 -19.89
CA ARG A 176 -4.51 7.00 -20.71
C ARG A 176 -5.82 6.92 -19.94
N VAL A 177 -6.52 8.04 -19.88
CA VAL A 177 -7.89 8.15 -19.42
C VAL A 177 -8.81 7.61 -20.49
#